data_7d7bcb36e770127720190d7f77b69365
#
_entry.id   7d7bcb36e770127720190d7f77b69365
#
_cell.length_a   1.000
_cell.length_b   1.000
_cell.length_c   1.000
_cell.angle_alpha   90.00
_cell.angle_beta   90.00
_cell.angle_gamma   90.00
#
_symmetry.space_group_name_H-M   'P 1'
#
loop_
_entity.id
_entity.type
_entity.pdbx_description
1 polymer ?
#
loop_
_entity_poly.entity_id
_entity_poly.type
_entity_poly.pdbx_seq_one_letter_code
_entity_poly.pdbx_strand_id
1 'polypeptide(L)' 'MTLTLAELYVRQGLLGRARAIYRKLAEEGDETARRRLLELPSAQARIAVLEELLERVRQGRRGG' A
#
# COMPACT_ATOMS: atom_id res chain seq x y z
N MET A 1 4.20 0.31 -19.37
CA MET A 1 4.23 0.31 -17.91
C MET A 1 5.59 -0.09 -17.40
N THR A 2 6.13 0.66 -16.48
CA THR A 2 7.49 0.45 -15.97
C THR A 2 7.48 0.48 -14.45
N LEU A 3 8.54 -0.08 -13.85
CA LEU A 3 8.75 0.01 -12.40
C LEU A 3 8.80 1.46 -11.93
N THR A 4 9.42 2.32 -12.70
CA THR A 4 9.51 3.74 -12.36
C THR A 4 8.13 4.38 -12.25
N LEU A 5 7.24 4.06 -13.18
CA LEU A 5 5.88 4.57 -13.15
C LEU A 5 5.12 4.07 -11.91
N ALA A 6 5.28 2.78 -11.59
CA ALA A 6 4.65 2.21 -10.41
C ALA A 6 5.16 2.89 -9.13
N GLU A 7 6.46 3.12 -9.04
CA GLU A 7 7.04 3.81 -7.89
C GLU A 7 6.54 5.24 -7.77
N LEU A 8 6.34 5.91 -8.89
CA LEU A 8 5.79 7.25 -8.89
C LEU A 8 4.37 7.26 -8.30
N TYR A 9 3.55 6.29 -8.68
CA TYR A 9 2.21 6.16 -8.13
C TYR A 9 2.23 5.90 -6.62
N VAL A 10 3.19 5.10 -6.15
CA VAL A 10 3.34 4.85 -4.71
C VAL A 10 3.60 6.17 -3.98
N ARG A 11 4.50 6.99 -4.52
CA ARG A 11 4.81 8.30 -3.93
C ARG A 11 3.60 9.22 -3.88
N GLN A 12 2.73 9.10 -4.87
CA GLN A 12 1.51 9.91 -4.95
C GLN A 12 0.37 9.35 -4.08
N GLY A 13 0.57 8.20 -3.47
CA GLY A 13 -0.45 7.56 -2.67
C GLY A 13 -1.46 6.76 -3.48
N LEU A 14 -1.22 6.58 -4.77
CA LEU A 14 -2.10 5.83 -5.66
C LEU A 14 -1.72 4.36 -5.67
N LEU A 15 -1.91 3.71 -4.51
CA LEU A 15 -1.45 2.34 -4.31
C LEU A 15 -2.18 1.32 -5.18
N GLY A 16 -3.45 1.55 -5.48
CA GLY A 16 -4.21 0.65 -6.35
C GLY A 16 -3.63 0.59 -7.75
N ARG A 17 -3.25 1.75 -8.28
CA ARG A 17 -2.64 1.82 -9.62
C ARG A 17 -1.23 1.21 -9.60
N ALA A 18 -0.46 1.50 -8.56
CA ALA A 18 0.88 0.93 -8.42
C ALA A 18 0.81 -0.59 -8.36
N ARG A 19 -0.14 -1.12 -7.60
CA ARG A 19 -0.32 -2.56 -7.45
C ARG A 19 -0.65 -3.21 -8.80
N ALA A 20 -1.53 -2.59 -9.58
CA ALA A 20 -1.90 -3.11 -10.89
C ALA A 20 -0.67 -3.22 -11.80
N ILE A 21 0.18 -2.19 -11.80
CA ILE A 21 1.40 -2.19 -12.60
C ILE A 21 2.38 -3.26 -12.12
N TYR A 22 2.61 -3.33 -10.82
CA TYR A 22 3.51 -4.35 -10.26
C TYR A 22 3.02 -5.76 -10.56
N ARG A 23 1.70 -5.97 -10.47
CA ARG A 23 1.12 -7.29 -10.77
C ARG A 23 1.38 -7.68 -12.21
N LYS A 24 1.16 -6.75 -13.13
CA LYS A 24 1.38 -7.02 -14.55
C LYS A 24 2.85 -7.31 -14.83
N LEU A 25 3.75 -6.52 -14.28
CA LEU A 25 5.18 -6.75 -14.46
C LEU A 25 5.62 -8.08 -13.85
N ALA A 26 5.06 -8.44 -12.70
CA ALA A 26 5.35 -9.72 -12.07
C ALA A 26 4.90 -10.89 -12.93
N GLU A 27 3.75 -10.75 -13.59
CA GLU A 27 3.26 -11.76 -14.53
C GLU A 27 4.19 -11.92 -15.72
N GLU A 28 4.86 -10.85 -16.11
CA GLU A 28 5.83 -10.87 -17.20
C GLU A 28 7.19 -11.41 -16.77
N GLY A 29 7.36 -11.75 -15.50
CA GLY A 29 8.58 -12.35 -14.99
C GLY A 29 9.51 -11.39 -14.25
N ASP A 30 9.05 -10.18 -13.95
CA ASP A 30 9.86 -9.21 -13.22
C ASP A 30 9.85 -9.52 -11.73
N GLU A 31 10.96 -10.02 -11.21
CA GLU A 31 11.06 -10.38 -9.81
C GLU A 31 11.05 -9.18 -8.88
N THR A 32 11.62 -8.06 -9.32
CA THR A 32 11.60 -6.84 -8.54
C THR A 32 10.18 -6.36 -8.34
N ALA A 33 9.37 -6.38 -9.40
CA ALA A 33 7.97 -6.02 -9.31
C ALA A 33 7.21 -6.96 -8.38
N ARG A 34 7.50 -8.24 -8.44
CA ARG A 34 6.87 -9.22 -7.57
C ARG A 34 7.18 -8.95 -6.11
N ARG A 35 8.42 -8.63 -5.81
CA ARG A 35 8.83 -8.27 -4.44
C ARG A 35 8.12 -7.00 -3.97
N ARG A 36 8.09 -5.98 -4.81
CA ARG A 36 7.42 -4.73 -4.49
C ARG A 36 5.93 -4.92 -4.25
N LEU A 37 5.32 -5.79 -5.04
CA LEU A 37 3.91 -6.11 -4.88
C LEU A 37 3.63 -6.68 -3.48
N LEU A 38 4.51 -7.56 -3.00
CA LEU A 38 4.36 -8.15 -1.67
C LEU A 38 4.60 -7.13 -0.55
N GLU A 39 5.43 -6.13 -0.81
CA GLU A 39 5.74 -5.09 0.17
C GLU A 39 4.64 -4.03 0.27
N LEU A 40 3.80 -3.89 -0.74
CA LEU A 40 2.73 -2.90 -0.70
C LEU A 40 1.68 -3.29 0.33
N PRO A 41 1.24 -2.34 1.16
CA PRO A 41 0.17 -2.63 2.11
C PRO A 41 -1.13 -2.90 1.38
N SER A 42 -1.88 -3.90 1.83
CA SER A 42 -3.20 -4.15 1.28
C SER A 42 -4.17 -3.08 1.77
N ALA A 43 -5.27 -2.87 1.03
CA ALA A 43 -6.29 -1.92 1.45
C ALA A 43 -6.85 -2.29 2.83
N GLN A 44 -7.03 -3.58 3.09
CA GLN A 44 -7.52 -4.06 4.38
C GLN A 44 -6.54 -3.75 5.51
N ALA A 45 -5.24 -3.92 5.27
CA ALA A 45 -4.23 -3.61 6.27
C ALA A 45 -4.24 -2.12 6.61
N ARG A 46 -4.41 -1.25 5.60
CA ARG A 46 -4.49 0.19 5.84
C ARG A 46 -5.71 0.56 6.67
N ILE A 47 -6.85 -0.03 6.38
CA ILE A 47 -8.07 0.22 7.13
C ILE A 47 -7.90 -0.23 8.59
N ALA A 48 -7.32 -1.40 8.80
CA ALA A 48 -7.08 -1.91 10.15
C ALA A 48 -6.18 -0.98 10.95
N VAL A 49 -5.11 -0.48 10.35
CA VAL A 49 -4.19 0.45 11.01
C VAL A 49 -4.91 1.76 11.37
N LEU A 50 -5.69 2.28 10.45
CA LEU A 50 -6.45 3.50 10.70
C LEU A 50 -7.47 3.32 11.83
N GLU A 51 -8.14 2.18 11.86
CA GLU A 51 -9.10 1.87 12.93
C GLU A 51 -8.41 1.79 14.28
N GLU A 52 -7.23 1.18 14.36
CA GLU A 52 -6.46 1.12 15.58
C GLU A 52 -6.05 2.51 16.05
N LEU A 53 -5.61 3.36 15.14
CA LEU A 53 -5.23 4.72 15.46
C LEU A 53 -6.42 5.52 15.98
N LEU A 54 -7.56 5.39 15.36
CA LEU A 54 -8.79 6.05 15.81
C LEU A 54 -9.18 5.59 17.21
N GLU A 55 -9.08 4.29 17.47
CA GLU A 55 -9.39 3.74 18.76
C GLU A 55 -8.49 4.31 19.85
N ARG A 56 -7.19 4.41 19.57
CA ARG A 56 -6.23 5.00 20.50
C ARG A 56 -6.56 6.46 20.79
N VAL A 57 -6.93 7.22 19.77
CA VAL A 57 -7.28 8.62 19.94
C VAL A 57 -8.53 8.75 20.81
N ARG A 58 -9.53 7.91 20.57
CA ARG A 58 -10.74 7.91 21.37
C ARG A 58 -10.46 7.59 22.85
N GLN A 59 -9.66 6.58 23.08
CA GLN A 59 -9.28 6.18 24.44
C GLN A 59 -8.49 7.29 25.13
N GLY A 60 -7.59 7.94 24.41
CA GLY A 60 -6.82 9.04 24.95
C GLY A 60 -7.70 10.21 25.38
N ARG A 61 -8.72 10.52 24.59
CA ARG A 61 -9.65 11.60 24.92
C ARG A 61 -10.49 11.28 26.12
N ARG A 62 -10.86 10.02 26.29
CA ARG A 62 -11.64 9.60 27.46
C ARG A 62 -10.82 9.67 28.74
N GLY A 63 -9.53 9.40 28.62
CA GLY A 63 -8.63 9.44 29.78
C GLY A 63 -8.31 10.85 30.25
N GLY A 64 -8.60 11.82 29.41
CA GLY A 64 -8.39 13.20 29.75
C GLY A 64 -9.59 13.77 30.41
#